data_e10a4694430e0609d3760669e50e7892
#
_entry.id   e10a4694430e0609d3760669e50e7892
#
_cell.length_a   1.000
_cell.length_b   1.000
_cell.length_c   1.000
_cell.angle_alpha   90.00
_cell.angle_beta   90.00
_cell.angle_gamma   90.00
#
_symmetry.space_group_name_H-M   'P 1'
#
loop_
_entity.id
_entity.type
_entity.pdbx_description
1 polymer ?
#
loop_
_entity_poly.entity_id
_entity_poly.type
_entity_poly.pdbx_seq_one_letter_code
_entity_poly.pdbx_strand_id
1 'polypeptide(L)'
;MKVNKANDTALHVAAMAKQTSFIEKLVQLCSPSDLAAKNQGGNTALHWAASSGVVRNAELMVQKNPDLPHIHDSNEVPPLLRAVIYKRKHMASFLFFNTNFEALETTQPINILVATINSGFYGIIVFLPNPI
;
A
#
# COMPACT_ATOMS: atom_id res chain seq x y z
N MET A 1 8.54 7.28 15.40
CA MET A 1 9.41 8.48 15.38
C MET A 1 9.37 9.15 14.02
N LYS A 2 9.08 10.43 13.99
CA LYS A 2 9.00 11.20 12.74
C LYS A 2 10.37 11.79 12.40
N VAL A 3 10.78 11.76 11.15
CA VAL A 3 12.14 12.14 10.75
C VAL A 3 12.21 13.34 9.80
N ASN A 4 11.07 13.87 9.31
CA ASN A 4 11.07 15.04 8.44
C ASN A 4 9.81 15.87 8.60
N LYS A 5 9.69 16.97 7.82
CA LYS A 5 8.55 17.90 7.89
C LYS A 5 7.22 17.28 7.46
N ALA A 6 7.26 16.23 6.64
CA ALA A 6 6.05 15.50 6.22
C ALA A 6 5.60 14.48 7.27
N ASN A 7 6.28 14.42 8.42
CA ASN A 7 6.02 13.45 9.47
C ASN A 7 6.21 12.00 9.04
N ASP A 8 7.11 11.76 8.09
CA ASP A 8 7.49 10.40 7.74
C ASP A 8 8.26 9.74 8.87
N THR A 9 8.06 8.45 9.06
CA THR A 9 8.91 7.63 9.91
C THR A 9 10.10 7.12 9.11
N ALA A 10 11.09 6.51 9.80
CA ALA A 10 12.21 5.86 9.12
C ALA A 10 11.73 4.81 8.12
N LEU A 11 10.64 4.11 8.44
CA LEU A 11 10.10 3.09 7.53
C LEU A 11 9.51 3.71 6.26
N HIS A 12 8.84 4.85 6.35
CA HIS A 12 8.37 5.59 5.17
C HIS A 12 9.54 5.93 4.24
N VAL A 13 10.60 6.49 4.80
CA VAL A 13 11.78 6.92 4.04
C VAL A 13 12.46 5.72 3.40
N ALA A 14 12.62 4.64 4.14
CA ALA A 14 13.24 3.41 3.65
C ALA A 14 12.44 2.79 2.49
N ALA A 15 11.10 2.84 2.60
CA ALA A 15 10.23 2.33 1.54
C ALA A 15 10.38 3.12 0.24
N MET A 16 10.43 4.45 0.33
CA MET A 16 10.67 5.31 -0.83
C MET A 16 12.03 5.06 -1.45
N ALA A 17 13.05 4.84 -0.62
CA ALA A 17 14.42 4.64 -1.06
C ALA A 17 14.71 3.19 -1.49
N LYS A 18 13.70 2.31 -1.44
CA LYS A 18 13.81 0.90 -1.84
C LYS A 18 14.88 0.13 -1.05
N GLN A 19 15.07 0.48 0.22
CA GLN A 19 16.12 -0.10 1.06
C GLN A 19 15.62 -1.36 1.76
N THR A 20 15.51 -2.46 1.01
CA THR A 20 14.89 -3.70 1.48
C THR A 20 15.58 -4.27 2.72
N SER A 21 16.89 -4.31 2.75
CA SER A 21 17.62 -4.84 3.92
C SER A 21 17.33 -4.05 5.18
N PHE A 22 17.24 -2.73 5.06
CA PHE A 22 16.94 -1.86 6.19
C PHE A 22 15.49 -2.04 6.63
N ILE A 23 14.57 -2.16 5.68
CA ILE A 23 13.14 -2.41 5.96
C ILE A 23 12.98 -3.71 6.71
N GLU A 24 13.66 -4.76 6.29
CA GLU A 24 13.61 -6.06 6.96
C GLU A 24 13.97 -5.94 8.43
N LYS A 25 15.03 -5.20 8.74
CA LYS A 25 15.44 -4.99 10.14
C LYS A 25 14.45 -4.12 10.91
N LEU A 26 13.95 -3.05 10.29
CA LEU A 26 12.96 -2.17 10.94
C LEU A 26 11.67 -2.90 11.26
N VAL A 27 11.17 -3.71 10.32
CA VAL A 27 9.92 -4.47 10.51
C VAL A 27 10.07 -5.44 11.67
N GLN A 28 11.24 -6.07 11.84
CA GLN A 28 11.48 -6.95 12.98
C GLN A 28 11.40 -6.22 14.32
N LEU A 29 11.81 -4.95 14.34
CA LEU A 29 11.84 -4.15 15.57
C LEU A 29 10.53 -3.44 15.86
N CYS A 30 9.68 -3.25 14.87
CA CYS A 30 8.41 -2.53 15.01
C CYS A 30 7.31 -3.45 15.51
N SER A 31 6.36 -2.89 16.28
CA SER A 31 5.10 -3.57 16.54
C SER A 31 4.21 -3.47 15.29
N PRO A 32 3.17 -4.32 15.15
CA PRO A 32 2.23 -4.15 14.05
C PRO A 32 1.62 -2.75 13.98
N SER A 33 1.31 -2.14 15.13
CA SER A 33 0.74 -0.79 15.15
C SER A 33 1.73 0.28 14.69
N ASP A 34 3.02 0.08 14.92
CA ASP A 34 4.05 1.02 14.45
C ASP A 34 4.06 1.12 12.92
N LEU A 35 3.78 0.00 12.24
CA LEU A 35 3.71 -0.03 10.78
C LEU A 35 2.54 0.77 10.23
N ALA A 36 1.52 0.99 11.05
CA ALA A 36 0.34 1.76 10.66
C ALA A 36 0.50 3.26 10.89
N ALA A 37 1.67 3.72 11.31
CA ALA A 37 1.93 5.14 11.50
C ALA A 37 1.74 5.90 10.21
N LYS A 38 1.01 7.02 10.27
CA LYS A 38 0.68 7.84 9.12
C LYS A 38 1.54 9.10 9.09
N ASN A 39 1.95 9.50 7.89
CA ASN A 39 2.60 10.78 7.70
C ASN A 39 1.54 11.89 7.56
N GLN A 40 1.96 13.09 7.18
CA GLN A 40 1.07 14.25 7.07
C GLN A 40 -0.05 14.04 6.05
N GLY A 41 0.20 13.27 4.99
CA GLY A 41 -0.82 12.96 3.97
C GLY A 41 -1.69 11.75 4.30
N GLY A 42 -1.56 11.19 5.50
CA GLY A 42 -2.29 9.99 5.90
C GLY A 42 -1.72 8.70 5.33
N ASN A 43 -0.54 8.75 4.71
CA ASN A 43 0.08 7.57 4.10
C ASN A 43 0.83 6.75 5.15
N THR A 44 0.68 5.43 5.06
CA THR A 44 1.55 4.50 5.78
C THR A 44 2.78 4.20 4.93
N ALA A 45 3.76 3.53 5.51
CA ALA A 45 4.92 3.09 4.74
C ALA A 45 4.54 2.15 3.59
N LEU A 46 3.46 1.38 3.75
CA LEU A 46 2.98 0.50 2.67
C LEU A 46 2.54 1.29 1.44
N HIS A 47 1.97 2.48 1.60
CA HIS A 47 1.64 3.34 0.46
C HIS A 47 2.88 3.65 -0.37
N TRP A 48 3.99 3.98 0.29
CA TRP A 48 5.26 4.26 -0.40
C TRP A 48 5.86 3.01 -1.02
N ALA A 49 5.77 1.87 -0.33
CA ALA A 49 6.21 0.60 -0.89
C ALA A 49 5.42 0.26 -2.15
N ALA A 50 4.11 0.51 -2.12
CA ALA A 50 3.24 0.30 -3.29
C ALA A 50 3.68 1.17 -4.48
N SER A 51 3.96 2.45 -4.22
CA SER A 51 4.44 3.37 -5.26
C SER A 51 5.80 2.95 -5.82
N SER A 52 6.68 2.43 -4.98
CA SER A 52 8.03 2.04 -5.38
C SER A 52 8.06 0.75 -6.19
N GLY A 53 7.04 -0.11 -6.04
CA GLY A 53 6.92 -1.34 -6.81
C GLY A 53 7.78 -2.50 -6.32
N VAL A 54 8.45 -2.37 -5.18
CA VAL A 54 9.27 -3.46 -4.62
C VAL A 54 8.39 -4.37 -3.79
N VAL A 55 7.95 -5.49 -4.37
CA VAL A 55 6.98 -6.40 -3.75
C VAL A 55 7.50 -6.96 -2.43
N ARG A 56 8.78 -7.28 -2.35
CA ARG A 56 9.36 -7.83 -1.10
C ARG A 56 9.16 -6.89 0.09
N ASN A 57 9.27 -5.58 -0.13
CA ASN A 57 9.05 -4.60 0.93
C ASN A 57 7.61 -4.65 1.43
N ALA A 58 6.66 -4.73 0.52
CA ALA A 58 5.25 -4.85 0.87
C ALA A 58 4.95 -6.18 1.58
N GLU A 59 5.55 -7.28 1.11
CA GLU A 59 5.39 -8.58 1.77
C GLU A 59 5.81 -8.54 3.23
N LEU A 60 6.97 -7.95 3.51
CA LEU A 60 7.48 -7.85 4.87
C LEU A 60 6.52 -7.09 5.79
N MET A 61 5.97 -5.99 5.27
CA MET A 61 5.03 -5.16 6.04
C MET A 61 3.70 -5.87 6.27
N VAL A 62 3.12 -6.45 5.23
CA VAL A 62 1.81 -7.10 5.29
C VAL A 62 1.86 -8.36 6.16
N GLN A 63 2.96 -9.11 6.14
CA GLN A 63 3.13 -10.26 7.02
C GLN A 63 3.07 -9.87 8.48
N LYS A 64 3.65 -8.73 8.82
CA LYS A 64 3.65 -8.23 10.20
C LYS A 64 2.30 -7.65 10.61
N ASN A 65 1.65 -6.95 9.67
CA ASN A 65 0.34 -6.34 9.92
C ASN A 65 -0.56 -6.50 8.70
N PRO A 66 -1.40 -7.55 8.68
CA PRO A 66 -2.30 -7.81 7.54
C PRO A 66 -3.38 -6.75 7.31
N ASP A 67 -3.57 -5.81 8.24
CA ASP A 67 -4.56 -4.74 8.10
C ASP A 67 -4.04 -3.58 7.26
N LEU A 68 -2.72 -3.51 7.00
CA LEU A 68 -2.13 -2.39 6.27
C LEU A 68 -2.75 -2.13 4.90
N PRO A 69 -3.10 -3.15 4.09
CA PRO A 69 -3.73 -2.90 2.79
C PRO A 69 -5.08 -2.20 2.87
N HIS A 70 -5.71 -2.19 4.04
CA HIS A 70 -7.04 -1.62 4.25
C HIS A 70 -7.01 -0.18 4.77
N ILE A 71 -5.82 0.37 5.01
CA ILE A 71 -5.66 1.75 5.48
C ILE A 71 -5.55 2.66 4.27
N HIS A 72 -6.47 3.61 4.14
CA HIS A 72 -6.41 4.61 3.07
C HIS A 72 -5.75 5.90 3.57
N ASP A 73 -5.24 6.70 2.64
CA ASP A 73 -4.66 8.01 2.96
C ASP A 73 -5.75 9.08 3.10
N SER A 74 -5.34 10.35 3.22
CA SER A 74 -6.27 11.47 3.40
C SER A 74 -7.20 11.67 2.21
N ASN A 75 -6.87 11.14 1.03
CA ASN A 75 -7.69 11.20 -0.18
C ASN A 75 -8.44 9.89 -0.42
N GLU A 76 -8.57 9.06 0.60
CA GLU A 76 -9.22 7.75 0.52
C GLU A 76 -8.54 6.78 -0.46
N VAL A 77 -7.22 6.91 -0.64
CA VAL A 77 -6.45 6.04 -1.55
C VAL A 77 -5.83 4.90 -0.75
N PRO A 78 -6.24 3.64 -0.99
CA PRO A 78 -5.57 2.49 -0.40
C PRO A 78 -4.27 2.16 -1.13
N PRO A 79 -3.37 1.36 -0.54
CA PRO A 79 -2.12 0.99 -1.19
C PRO A 79 -2.30 0.35 -2.58
N LEU A 80 -3.33 -0.48 -2.76
CA LEU A 80 -3.61 -1.10 -4.05
C LEU A 80 -3.79 -0.06 -5.16
N LEU A 81 -4.60 0.98 -4.89
CA LEU A 81 -4.83 2.03 -5.88
C LEU A 81 -3.54 2.79 -6.17
N ARG A 82 -2.69 3.00 -5.17
CA ARG A 82 -1.40 3.62 -5.36
C ARG A 82 -0.53 2.83 -6.34
N ALA A 83 -0.50 1.51 -6.18
CA ALA A 83 0.25 0.62 -7.08
C ALA A 83 -0.29 0.69 -8.50
N VAL A 84 -1.61 0.73 -8.67
CA VAL A 84 -2.25 0.82 -9.98
C VAL A 84 -1.93 2.17 -10.64
N ILE A 85 -2.04 3.26 -9.90
CA ILE A 85 -1.75 4.61 -10.42
C ILE A 85 -0.31 4.70 -10.93
N TYR A 86 0.64 4.10 -10.22
CA TYR A 86 2.06 4.10 -10.60
C TYR A 86 2.43 2.96 -11.53
N LYS A 87 1.44 2.18 -12.00
CA LYS A 87 1.62 1.10 -12.97
C LYS A 87 2.58 0.01 -12.49
N ARG A 88 2.51 -0.31 -11.19
CA ARG A 88 3.32 -1.36 -10.56
C ARG A 88 2.55 -2.67 -10.60
N LYS A 89 2.63 -3.40 -11.72
CA LYS A 89 1.78 -4.58 -11.99
C LYS A 89 1.91 -5.68 -10.94
N HIS A 90 3.15 -6.07 -10.61
CA HIS A 90 3.37 -7.15 -9.64
C HIS A 90 2.92 -6.74 -8.24
N MET A 91 3.17 -5.49 -7.88
CA MET A 91 2.72 -4.93 -6.62
C MET A 91 1.20 -4.89 -6.56
N ALA A 92 0.55 -4.44 -7.63
CA ALA A 92 -0.91 -4.39 -7.70
C ALA A 92 -1.52 -5.78 -7.55
N SER A 93 -0.94 -6.80 -8.20
CA SER A 93 -1.39 -8.18 -8.05
C SER A 93 -1.24 -8.67 -6.62
N PHE A 94 -0.09 -8.42 -6.00
CA PHE A 94 0.15 -8.82 -4.61
C PHE A 94 -0.87 -8.17 -3.68
N LEU A 95 -1.06 -6.86 -3.81
CA LEU A 95 -1.98 -6.12 -2.94
C LEU A 95 -3.43 -6.49 -3.20
N PHE A 96 -3.80 -6.76 -4.44
CA PHE A 96 -5.14 -7.21 -4.77
C PHE A 96 -5.50 -8.48 -3.99
N PHE A 97 -4.61 -9.46 -4.00
CA PHE A 97 -4.86 -10.73 -3.31
C PHE A 97 -4.75 -10.63 -1.79
N ASN A 98 -4.17 -9.54 -1.27
CA ASN A 98 -4.05 -9.30 0.17
C ASN A 98 -5.01 -8.23 0.68
N THR A 99 -5.96 -7.78 -0.15
CA THR A 99 -6.96 -6.80 0.23
C THR A 99 -8.31 -7.47 0.37
N ASN A 100 -8.94 -7.32 1.53
CA ASN A 100 -10.34 -7.69 1.71
C ASN A 100 -11.19 -6.48 1.33
N PHE A 101 -11.82 -6.53 0.16
CA PHE A 101 -12.58 -5.39 -0.35
C PHE A 101 -13.79 -5.05 0.51
N GLU A 102 -14.32 -6.00 1.26
CA GLU A 102 -15.41 -5.73 2.19
C GLU A 102 -14.94 -4.92 3.40
N ALA A 103 -13.67 -5.05 3.78
CA ALA A 103 -13.10 -4.32 4.89
C ALA A 103 -12.60 -2.93 4.51
N LEU A 104 -12.57 -2.58 3.23
CA LEU A 104 -12.19 -1.25 2.77
C LEU A 104 -13.34 -0.28 3.04
N GLU A 105 -13.17 0.59 4.03
CA GLU A 105 -14.15 1.62 4.36
C GLU A 105 -13.96 2.85 3.45
N THR A 106 -14.17 2.65 2.15
CA THR A 106 -13.95 3.69 1.15
C THR A 106 -14.90 3.52 0.00
N THR A 107 -15.18 4.60 -0.70
CA THR A 107 -15.99 4.59 -1.93
C THR A 107 -15.13 4.23 -3.16
N GLN A 108 -13.89 3.78 -2.94
CA GLN A 108 -12.90 3.63 -3.99
C GLN A 108 -12.97 2.37 -4.86
N PRO A 109 -13.78 1.32 -4.61
CA PRO A 109 -13.77 0.15 -5.50
C PRO A 109 -13.99 0.48 -6.97
N ILE A 110 -14.91 1.42 -7.27
CA ILE A 110 -15.16 1.87 -8.65
C ILE A 110 -13.94 2.61 -9.19
N ASN A 111 -13.32 3.47 -8.37
CA ASN A 111 -12.14 4.23 -8.77
C ASN A 111 -10.95 3.30 -9.04
N ILE A 112 -10.81 2.24 -8.23
CA ILE A 112 -9.78 1.22 -8.46
C ILE A 112 -10.02 0.53 -9.80
N LEU A 113 -11.26 0.19 -10.11
CA LEU A 113 -11.61 -0.44 -11.39
C LEU A 113 -11.26 0.47 -12.56
N VAL A 114 -11.66 1.74 -12.50
CA VAL A 114 -11.36 2.73 -13.56
C VAL A 114 -9.86 2.90 -13.73
N ALA A 115 -9.13 3.06 -12.63
CA ALA A 115 -7.67 3.21 -12.68
C ALA A 115 -7.00 1.96 -13.25
N THR A 116 -7.52 0.77 -12.93
CA THR A 116 -7.03 -0.50 -13.45
C THR A 116 -7.19 -0.56 -14.96
N ILE A 117 -8.36 -0.18 -15.46
CA ILE A 117 -8.63 -0.13 -16.91
C ILE A 117 -7.67 0.84 -17.60
N ASN A 118 -7.56 2.05 -17.07
CA ASN A 118 -6.73 3.11 -17.65
C ASN A 118 -5.25 2.75 -17.66
N SER A 119 -4.82 1.91 -16.71
CA SER A 119 -3.42 1.48 -16.59
C SER A 119 -3.11 0.21 -17.38
N GLY A 120 -4.12 -0.40 -18.02
CA GLY A 120 -3.93 -1.62 -18.77
C GLY A 120 -3.79 -2.89 -17.92
N PHE A 121 -4.22 -2.85 -16.68
CA PHE A 121 -4.14 -4.00 -15.76
C PHE A 121 -5.37 -4.90 -15.91
N TYR A 122 -5.69 -5.30 -17.13
CA TYR A 122 -6.93 -6.01 -17.45
C TYR A 122 -7.07 -7.36 -16.73
N GLY A 123 -5.96 -8.03 -16.44
CA GLY A 123 -5.99 -9.30 -15.72
C GLY A 123 -6.55 -9.18 -14.30
N ILE A 124 -6.40 -8.02 -13.65
CA ILE A 124 -6.93 -7.78 -12.31
C ILE A 124 -8.45 -7.58 -12.35
N ILE A 125 -8.97 -6.97 -13.41
CA ILE A 125 -10.41 -6.67 -13.55
C ILE A 125 -11.27 -7.93 -13.38
N VAL A 126 -10.80 -9.06 -13.89
CA VAL A 126 -11.53 -10.34 -13.86
C VAL A 126 -11.82 -10.77 -12.41
N PHE A 127 -10.98 -10.37 -11.46
CA PHE A 127 -11.08 -10.78 -10.07
C PHE A 127 -11.73 -9.73 -9.16
N LEU A 128 -12.07 -8.55 -9.70
CA LEU A 128 -12.72 -7.52 -8.89
C LEU A 128 -14.15 -7.95 -8.56
N PRO A 129 -14.62 -7.65 -7.33
CA PRO A 129 -16.03 -7.90 -7.00
C PRO A 129 -16.94 -7.12 -7.93
N ASN A 130 -18.13 -7.66 -8.19
CA ASN A 130 -19.14 -6.95 -8.97
C ASN A 130 -19.46 -5.63 -8.26
N PRO A 131 -19.30 -4.47 -8.92
CA PRO A 131 -19.49 -3.17 -8.29
C PRO A 131 -20.95 -2.81 -8.01
N ILE A 132 -21.87 -3.66 -8.41
CA ILE A 132 -23.30 -3.42 -8.21
C ILE A 132 -23.80 -4.16 -6.98
#